data_1416e9d2cdf4e38a6fbf71d6539c247c
#
_entry.id   1416e9d2cdf4e38a6fbf71d6539c247c
#
_cell.length_a   1.000
_cell.length_b   1.000
_cell.length_c   1.000
_cell.angle_alpha   90.00
_cell.angle_beta   90.00
_cell.angle_gamma   90.00
#
_symmetry.space_group_name_H-M   'P 1'
#
loop_
_entity.id
_entity.type
_entity.pdbx_description
1 polymer ?
#
loop_
_entity_poly.entity_id
_entity_poly.type
_entity_poly.pdbx_seq_one_letter_code
_entity_poly.pdbx_strand_id
1 'polypeptide(L)'
;MKIYLLKDLPSLGNKGEIKNVADGYAINYLFPQKIAQRADANIIKRISEEKEQKITTEKKTKEQALELAAKIKKIILEIPLKFAEKGKESYDSVNSKRIIKELESRDIHLLENQIELKKSLKKEGLYDVPLILHPEVKASLKVRINAVVSEQKE
;
A
#
# COMPACT_ATOMS: atom_id res chain seq x y z
N MET A 1 26.81 25.76 -15.41
CA MET A 1 26.31 24.64 -16.25
C MET A 1 25.26 23.87 -15.48
N LYS A 2 24.16 23.52 -16.10
CA LYS A 2 23.15 22.62 -15.49
C LYS A 2 23.54 21.18 -15.66
N ILE A 3 23.53 20.44 -14.57
CA ILE A 3 23.84 19.01 -14.51
C ILE A 3 22.70 18.23 -13.90
N TYR A 4 22.63 16.96 -14.25
CA TYR A 4 21.72 15.97 -13.69
C TYR A 4 22.49 14.95 -12.87
N LEU A 5 22.13 14.77 -11.61
CA LEU A 5 22.80 13.85 -10.70
C LEU A 5 22.40 12.40 -10.96
N LEU A 6 23.39 11.56 -11.21
CA LEU A 6 23.22 10.11 -11.37
C LEU A 6 23.40 9.35 -10.06
N LYS A 7 24.06 9.97 -9.08
CA LYS A 7 24.33 9.42 -7.74
C LYS A 7 24.07 10.49 -6.68
N ASP A 8 23.81 10.03 -5.46
CA ASP A 8 23.68 10.90 -4.32
C ASP A 8 25.04 11.49 -3.95
N LEU A 9 25.10 12.78 -3.81
CA LEU A 9 26.30 13.49 -3.37
C LEU A 9 25.92 14.43 -2.21
N PRO A 10 26.36 14.15 -0.97
CA PRO A 10 25.94 14.92 0.21
C PRO A 10 26.20 16.41 0.14
N SER A 11 27.22 16.82 -0.63
CA SER A 11 27.59 18.23 -0.82
C SER A 11 26.79 18.95 -1.91
N LEU A 12 26.03 18.23 -2.71
CA LEU A 12 25.37 18.80 -3.89
C LEU A 12 23.88 18.48 -3.99
N GLY A 13 23.47 17.24 -3.67
CA GLY A 13 22.08 16.81 -3.72
C GLY A 13 21.92 15.32 -3.98
N ASN A 14 20.69 14.90 -4.18
CA ASN A 14 20.32 13.50 -4.37
C ASN A 14 20.28 13.15 -5.87
N LYS A 15 20.41 11.85 -6.13
CA LYS A 15 20.20 11.28 -7.46
C LYS A 15 18.85 11.74 -8.03
N GLY A 16 18.85 12.14 -9.28
CA GLY A 16 17.64 12.60 -9.97
C GLY A 16 17.41 14.10 -9.89
N GLU A 17 18.24 14.85 -9.19
CA GLU A 17 18.14 16.31 -9.10
C GLU A 17 18.94 17.00 -10.20
N ILE A 18 18.41 18.15 -10.63
CA ILE A 18 19.11 19.06 -11.53
C ILE A 18 19.69 20.21 -10.70
N LYS A 19 21.00 20.40 -10.81
CA LYS A 19 21.72 21.47 -10.10
C LYS A 19 22.52 22.33 -11.08
N ASN A 20 22.77 23.53 -10.66
CA ASN A 20 23.66 24.45 -11.40
C ASN A 20 25.01 24.48 -10.70
N VAL A 21 26.06 24.14 -11.43
CA VAL A 21 27.44 24.07 -10.91
C VAL A 21 28.41 24.78 -11.83
N ALA A 22 29.59 25.08 -11.30
CA ALA A 22 30.66 25.62 -12.12
C ALA A 22 31.10 24.62 -13.20
N ASP A 23 31.37 25.10 -14.40
CA ASP A 23 31.72 24.26 -15.54
C ASP A 23 32.95 23.42 -15.30
N GLY A 24 33.99 24.00 -14.68
CA GLY A 24 35.19 23.27 -14.32
C GLY A 24 34.97 22.13 -13.34
N TYR A 25 34.10 22.31 -12.37
CA TYR A 25 33.76 21.27 -11.43
C TYR A 25 32.98 20.12 -12.08
N ALA A 26 32.04 20.45 -12.95
CA ALA A 26 31.31 19.44 -13.70
C ALA A 26 32.21 18.62 -14.61
N ILE A 27 33.07 19.29 -15.40
CA ILE A 27 33.91 18.64 -16.43
C ILE A 27 35.05 17.85 -15.79
N ASN A 28 35.71 18.38 -14.77
CA ASN A 28 36.91 17.79 -14.20
C ASN A 28 36.65 16.75 -13.11
N TYR A 29 35.48 16.82 -12.47
CA TYR A 29 35.19 15.95 -11.33
C TYR A 29 33.92 15.10 -11.51
N LEU A 30 32.78 15.74 -11.77
CA LEU A 30 31.49 15.04 -11.75
C LEU A 30 31.30 14.10 -12.96
N PHE A 31 31.70 14.51 -14.14
CA PHE A 31 31.54 13.69 -15.37
C PHE A 31 32.53 12.52 -15.43
N PRO A 32 33.83 12.68 -15.15
CA PRO A 32 34.75 11.54 -15.14
C PRO A 32 34.38 10.46 -14.13
N GLN A 33 33.84 10.84 -12.99
CA GLN A 33 33.41 9.90 -11.95
C GLN A 33 32.01 9.33 -12.16
N LYS A 34 31.33 9.73 -13.25
CA LYS A 34 29.95 9.34 -13.54
C LYS A 34 28.97 9.63 -12.36
N ILE A 35 29.22 10.72 -11.68
CA ILE A 35 28.34 11.22 -10.59
C ILE A 35 27.19 12.03 -11.18
N ALA A 36 27.46 12.79 -12.24
CA ALA A 36 26.49 13.58 -12.95
C ALA A 36 26.71 13.54 -14.45
N GLN A 37 25.72 13.99 -15.17
CA GLN A 37 25.79 14.22 -16.61
C GLN A 37 25.24 15.61 -16.94
N ARG A 38 25.58 16.12 -18.13
CA ARG A 38 25.04 17.41 -18.60
C ARG A 38 23.52 17.32 -18.72
N ALA A 39 22.82 18.28 -18.14
CA ALA A 39 21.38 18.38 -18.25
C ALA A 39 20.99 19.12 -19.53
N ASP A 40 20.86 18.38 -20.62
CA ASP A 40 20.34 18.92 -21.86
C ASP A 40 18.82 19.12 -21.81
N ALA A 41 18.28 19.97 -22.70
CA ALA A 41 16.85 20.27 -22.73
C ALA A 41 15.96 19.01 -22.79
N ASN A 42 16.39 17.97 -23.52
CA ASN A 42 15.69 16.71 -23.62
C ASN A 42 15.65 15.93 -22.29
N ILE A 43 16.75 15.95 -21.53
CA ILE A 43 16.86 15.31 -20.22
C ILE A 43 15.96 16.05 -19.22
N ILE A 44 15.99 17.38 -19.23
CA ILE A 44 15.15 18.20 -18.35
C ILE A 44 13.67 17.93 -18.63
N LYS A 45 13.29 17.85 -19.91
CA LYS A 45 11.91 17.57 -20.31
C LYS A 45 11.47 16.17 -19.85
N ARG A 46 12.27 15.13 -20.09
CA ARG A 46 11.97 13.76 -19.64
C ARG A 46 11.79 13.67 -18.13
N ILE A 47 12.65 14.33 -17.36
CA ILE A 47 12.57 14.33 -15.90
C ILE A 47 11.31 15.03 -15.41
N SER A 48 10.94 16.17 -16.03
CA SER A 48 9.69 16.85 -15.68
C SER A 48 8.47 15.99 -15.97
N GLU A 49 8.44 15.34 -17.13
CA GLU A 49 7.36 14.42 -17.53
C GLU A 49 7.27 13.20 -16.58
N GLU A 50 8.41 12.61 -16.23
CA GLU A 50 8.45 11.48 -15.26
C GLU A 50 7.97 11.88 -13.86
N LYS A 51 8.35 13.09 -13.39
CA LYS A 51 7.85 13.62 -12.12
C LYS A 51 6.35 13.88 -12.15
N GLU A 52 5.85 14.49 -13.20
CA GLU A 52 4.41 14.74 -13.37
C GLU A 52 3.62 13.43 -13.42
N GLN A 53 4.11 12.44 -14.16
CA GLN A 53 3.49 11.11 -14.22
C GLN A 53 3.46 10.42 -12.84
N LYS A 54 4.57 10.48 -12.08
CA LYS A 54 4.62 9.93 -10.72
C LYS A 54 3.60 10.61 -9.82
N ILE A 55 3.57 11.94 -9.80
CA ILE A 55 2.62 12.71 -8.98
C ILE A 55 1.18 12.38 -9.38
N THR A 56 0.91 12.27 -10.68
CA THR A 56 -0.45 11.94 -11.17
C THR A 56 -0.85 10.52 -10.79
N THR A 57 0.08 9.57 -10.88
CA THR A 57 -0.16 8.17 -10.51
C THR A 57 -0.37 8.04 -9.00
N GLU A 58 0.44 8.70 -8.18
CA GLU A 58 0.30 8.71 -6.72
C GLU A 58 -1.02 9.33 -6.28
N LYS A 59 -1.44 10.43 -6.91
CA LYS A 59 -2.75 11.05 -6.64
C LYS A 59 -3.90 10.09 -6.97
N LYS A 60 -3.87 9.45 -8.15
CA LYS A 60 -4.90 8.48 -8.56
C LYS A 60 -4.97 7.29 -7.62
N THR A 61 -3.82 6.72 -7.23
CA THR A 61 -3.78 5.59 -6.29
C THR A 61 -4.29 5.99 -4.91
N LYS A 62 -3.97 7.19 -4.45
CA LYS A 62 -4.47 7.73 -3.18
C LYS A 62 -5.99 7.96 -3.22
N GLU A 63 -6.52 8.54 -4.28
CA GLU A 63 -7.97 8.73 -4.46
C GLU A 63 -8.70 7.39 -4.48
N GLN A 64 -8.23 6.41 -5.23
CA GLN A 64 -8.78 5.06 -5.24
C GLN A 64 -8.74 4.41 -3.87
N ALA A 65 -7.64 4.58 -3.13
CA ALA A 65 -7.53 4.07 -1.77
C ALA A 65 -8.53 4.74 -0.82
N LEU A 66 -8.77 6.04 -0.96
CA LEU A 66 -9.76 6.76 -0.16
C LEU A 66 -11.20 6.31 -0.48
N GLU A 67 -11.53 6.10 -1.75
CA GLU A 67 -12.83 5.57 -2.15
C GLU A 67 -13.06 4.15 -1.61
N LEU A 68 -12.06 3.29 -1.70
CA LEU A 68 -12.10 1.94 -1.12
C LEU A 68 -12.26 2.00 0.40
N ALA A 69 -11.53 2.88 1.08
CA ALA A 69 -11.66 3.07 2.52
C ALA A 69 -13.07 3.49 2.92
N ALA A 70 -13.68 4.40 2.15
CA ALA A 70 -15.05 4.83 2.39
C ALA A 70 -16.08 3.70 2.19
N LYS A 71 -15.89 2.87 1.16
CA LYS A 71 -16.73 1.69 0.92
C LYS A 71 -16.59 0.67 2.05
N ILE A 72 -15.35 0.37 2.46
CA ILE A 72 -15.05 -0.61 3.50
C ILE A 72 -15.62 -0.19 4.87
N LYS A 73 -15.57 1.09 5.21
CA LYS A 73 -16.15 1.61 6.47
C LYS A 73 -17.66 1.39 6.59
N LYS A 74 -18.37 1.32 5.46
CA LYS A 74 -19.82 1.11 5.41
C LYS A 74 -20.22 -0.37 5.44
N ILE A 75 -19.25 -1.27 5.20
CA ILE A 75 -19.51 -2.70 5.10
C ILE A 75 -19.18 -3.37 6.43
N ILE A 76 -20.10 -4.18 6.91
CA ILE A 76 -19.85 -5.13 7.99
C ILE A 76 -19.72 -6.50 7.32
N LEU A 77 -18.53 -7.09 7.40
CA LEU A 77 -18.28 -8.40 6.85
C LEU A 77 -18.75 -9.47 7.83
N GLU A 78 -19.73 -10.24 7.46
CA GLU A 78 -20.24 -11.35 8.28
C GLU A 78 -19.61 -12.66 7.82
N ILE A 79 -18.89 -13.32 8.72
CA ILE A 79 -18.23 -14.59 8.44
C ILE A 79 -18.80 -15.64 9.40
N PRO A 80 -19.50 -16.66 8.88
CA PRO A 80 -19.95 -17.76 9.70
C PRO A 80 -18.79 -18.68 10.06
N LEU A 81 -18.64 -18.98 11.33
CA LEU A 81 -17.72 -19.99 11.84
C LEU A 81 -18.48 -21.13 12.52
N LYS A 82 -17.96 -22.34 12.35
CA LYS A 82 -18.51 -23.54 13.00
C LYS A 82 -17.95 -23.64 14.42
N PHE A 83 -18.85 -23.68 15.38
CA PHE A 83 -18.53 -23.88 16.79
C PHE A 83 -19.12 -25.19 17.27
N ALA A 84 -18.41 -25.89 18.14
CA ALA A 84 -18.94 -27.10 18.78
C ALA A 84 -19.97 -26.74 19.85
N GLU A 85 -19.70 -25.64 20.61
CA GLU A 85 -20.57 -25.11 21.65
C GLU A 85 -20.49 -23.58 21.63
N LYS A 86 -21.62 -22.95 21.95
CA LYS A 86 -21.65 -21.49 22.13
C LYS A 86 -20.68 -21.05 23.23
N GLY A 87 -19.85 -20.06 22.91
CA GLY A 87 -18.91 -19.44 23.86
C GLY A 87 -17.53 -20.10 23.94
N LYS A 88 -17.29 -21.20 23.24
CA LYS A 88 -15.95 -21.79 23.08
C LYS A 88 -15.26 -21.31 21.81
N GLU A 89 -13.96 -21.58 21.69
CA GLU A 89 -13.22 -21.28 20.47
C GLU A 89 -13.69 -22.18 19.31
N SER A 90 -13.78 -21.60 18.12
CA SER A 90 -14.12 -22.35 16.92
C SER A 90 -13.00 -23.31 16.53
N TYR A 91 -13.37 -24.46 15.97
CA TYR A 91 -12.42 -25.33 15.27
C TYR A 91 -11.85 -24.69 14.03
N ASP A 92 -12.58 -23.75 13.46
CA ASP A 92 -12.18 -22.99 12.28
C ASP A 92 -11.68 -21.60 12.69
N SER A 93 -10.89 -20.98 11.85
CA SER A 93 -10.32 -19.66 12.12
C SER A 93 -10.47 -18.72 10.93
N VAL A 94 -10.69 -17.43 11.21
CA VAL A 94 -10.70 -16.38 10.20
C VAL A 94 -9.28 -15.84 10.05
N ASN A 95 -8.70 -16.13 8.91
CA ASN A 95 -7.39 -15.63 8.50
C ASN A 95 -7.56 -14.49 7.48
N SER A 96 -6.49 -13.74 7.23
CA SER A 96 -6.46 -12.71 6.18
C SER A 96 -6.95 -13.23 4.83
N LYS A 97 -6.56 -14.42 4.43
CA LYS A 97 -7.00 -15.08 3.17
C LYS A 97 -8.51 -15.27 3.08
N ARG A 98 -9.15 -15.64 4.17
CA ARG A 98 -10.61 -15.81 4.21
C ARG A 98 -11.33 -14.48 4.13
N ILE A 99 -10.80 -13.46 4.78
CA ILE A 99 -11.30 -12.08 4.67
C ILE A 99 -11.21 -11.57 3.23
N ILE A 100 -10.08 -11.80 2.57
CA ILE A 100 -9.89 -11.42 1.16
C ILE A 100 -10.92 -12.09 0.27
N LYS A 101 -11.11 -13.40 0.41
CA LYS A 101 -12.07 -14.17 -0.39
C LYS A 101 -13.50 -13.67 -0.22
N GLU A 102 -13.88 -13.29 1.00
CA GLU A 102 -15.21 -12.70 1.26
C GLU A 102 -15.34 -11.28 0.71
N LEU A 103 -14.26 -10.50 0.71
CA LEU A 103 -14.25 -9.17 0.11
C LEU A 103 -14.27 -9.23 -1.43
N GLU A 104 -13.60 -10.21 -2.03
CA GLU A 104 -13.63 -10.44 -3.47
C GLU A 104 -15.05 -10.75 -3.97
N SER A 105 -15.86 -11.46 -3.18
CA SER A 105 -17.27 -11.70 -3.51
C SER A 105 -18.13 -10.43 -3.54
N ARG A 106 -17.61 -9.34 -3.01
CA ARG A 106 -18.23 -8.00 -2.99
C ARG A 106 -17.53 -6.99 -3.89
N ASP A 107 -16.75 -7.47 -4.88
CA ASP A 107 -15.95 -6.65 -5.83
C ASP A 107 -14.88 -5.78 -5.15
N ILE A 108 -14.39 -6.19 -3.99
CA ILE A 108 -13.30 -5.51 -3.30
C ILE A 108 -12.06 -6.40 -3.35
N HIS A 109 -11.07 -5.99 -4.13
CA HIS A 109 -9.80 -6.71 -4.27
C HIS A 109 -8.75 -6.11 -3.37
N LEU A 110 -8.25 -6.91 -2.43
CA LEU A 110 -7.18 -6.53 -1.52
C LEU A 110 -6.06 -7.56 -1.56
N LEU A 111 -4.85 -7.10 -1.29
CA LEU A 111 -3.69 -7.97 -1.14
C LEU A 111 -3.51 -8.39 0.33
N GLU A 112 -2.93 -9.55 0.55
CA GLU A 112 -2.71 -10.10 1.90
C GLU A 112 -1.87 -9.16 2.78
N ASN A 113 -0.89 -8.48 2.18
CA ASN A 113 -0.04 -7.49 2.87
C ASN A 113 -0.76 -6.19 3.26
N GLN A 114 -1.95 -5.95 2.73
CA GLN A 114 -2.79 -4.80 3.09
C GLN A 114 -3.64 -5.05 4.33
N ILE A 115 -3.73 -6.29 4.80
CA ILE A 115 -4.50 -6.67 5.99
C ILE A 115 -3.54 -6.87 7.17
N GLU A 116 -3.65 -6.04 8.18
CA GLU A 116 -2.85 -6.15 9.39
C GLU A 116 -3.58 -6.99 10.45
N LEU A 117 -3.60 -8.31 10.25
CA LEU A 117 -4.19 -9.25 11.19
C LEU A 117 -3.11 -9.93 12.01
N LYS A 118 -2.96 -9.54 13.27
CA LYS A 118 -1.92 -10.09 14.17
C LYS A 118 -2.19 -11.52 14.62
N LYS A 119 -3.46 -11.91 14.71
CA LYS A 119 -3.90 -13.26 15.12
C LYS A 119 -5.17 -13.63 14.38
N SER A 120 -5.30 -14.94 14.04
CA SER A 120 -6.55 -15.46 13.49
C SER A 120 -7.68 -15.34 14.49
N LEU A 121 -8.87 -15.00 14.01
CA LEU A 121 -10.06 -14.83 14.83
C LEU A 121 -10.77 -16.16 14.99
N LYS A 122 -11.02 -16.57 16.22
CA LYS A 122 -11.62 -17.89 16.56
C LYS A 122 -12.89 -17.77 17.42
N LYS A 123 -13.20 -16.59 17.92
CA LYS A 123 -14.35 -16.34 18.79
C LYS A 123 -15.42 -15.56 18.06
N GLU A 124 -16.68 -15.77 18.45
CA GLU A 124 -17.78 -14.95 17.96
C GLU A 124 -17.65 -13.50 18.47
N GLY A 125 -18.06 -12.54 17.66
CA GLY A 125 -18.06 -11.15 18.03
C GLY A 125 -17.76 -10.20 16.85
N LEU A 126 -17.71 -8.93 17.18
CA LEU A 126 -17.35 -7.87 16.24
C LEU A 126 -15.88 -7.50 16.42
N TYR A 127 -15.13 -7.56 15.35
CA TYR A 127 -13.71 -7.25 15.32
C TYR A 127 -13.42 -6.12 14.33
N ASP A 128 -12.54 -5.23 14.70
CA ASP A 128 -12.01 -4.20 13.81
C ASP A 128 -10.65 -4.67 13.26
N VAL A 129 -10.59 -4.91 11.97
CA VAL A 129 -9.38 -5.33 11.28
C VAL A 129 -8.78 -4.11 10.56
N PRO A 130 -7.60 -3.66 10.98
CA PRO A 130 -6.94 -2.54 10.32
C PRO A 130 -6.45 -2.94 8.92
N LEU A 131 -6.71 -2.09 7.95
CA LEU A 131 -6.30 -2.23 6.56
C LEU A 131 -5.38 -1.08 6.18
N ILE A 132 -4.31 -1.40 5.47
CA ILE A 132 -3.39 -0.42 4.90
C ILE A 132 -3.59 -0.43 3.37
N LEU A 133 -4.43 0.47 2.89
CA LEU A 133 -4.73 0.59 1.46
C LEU A 133 -3.65 1.38 0.71
N HIS A 134 -3.07 2.36 1.40
CA HIS A 134 -1.97 3.19 0.90
C HIS A 134 -1.09 3.58 2.09
N PRO A 135 0.19 3.92 1.91
CA PRO A 135 1.06 4.38 3.01
C PRO A 135 0.48 5.52 3.84
N GLU A 136 -0.35 6.37 3.21
CA GLU A 136 -1.05 7.47 3.87
C GLU A 136 -2.53 7.20 4.16
N VAL A 137 -3.11 6.10 3.67
CA VAL A 137 -4.54 5.79 3.81
C VAL A 137 -4.71 4.47 4.56
N LYS A 138 -5.17 4.58 5.78
CA LYS A 138 -5.55 3.45 6.64
C LYS A 138 -7.08 3.37 6.75
N ALA A 139 -7.60 2.16 6.74
CA ALA A 139 -9.02 1.89 6.95
C ALA A 139 -9.20 0.82 8.02
N SER A 140 -10.36 0.73 8.60
CA SER A 140 -10.75 -0.38 9.48
C SER A 140 -11.96 -1.09 8.90
N LEU A 141 -11.84 -2.40 8.77
CA LEU A 141 -12.93 -3.28 8.36
C LEU A 141 -13.58 -3.87 9.60
N LYS A 142 -14.90 -3.73 9.70
CA LYS A 142 -15.67 -4.39 10.74
C LYS A 142 -16.02 -5.80 10.29
N VAL A 143 -15.50 -6.78 11.02
CA VAL A 143 -15.76 -8.20 10.78
C VAL A 143 -16.61 -8.74 11.91
N ARG A 144 -17.82 -9.19 11.59
CA ARG A 144 -18.68 -9.88 12.52
C ARG A 144 -18.56 -11.39 12.31
N ILE A 145 -18.19 -12.08 13.35
CA ILE A 145 -18.14 -13.54 13.36
C ILE A 145 -19.43 -14.05 13.96
N ASN A 146 -20.19 -14.79 13.14
CA ASN A 146 -21.42 -15.43 13.55
C ASN A 146 -21.12 -16.90 13.91
N ALA A 147 -21.57 -17.32 15.08
CA ALA A 147 -21.47 -18.70 15.49
C ALA A 147 -22.53 -19.53 14.77
N VAL A 148 -22.10 -20.52 13.98
CA VAL A 148 -22.98 -21.55 13.45
C VAL A 148 -22.74 -22.81 14.27
N VAL A 149 -23.68 -23.17 15.10
CA VAL A 149 -23.64 -24.46 15.82
C VAL A 149 -23.99 -25.55 14.81
N SER A 150 -23.05 -26.45 14.56
CA SER A 150 -23.38 -27.67 13.80
C SER A 150 -24.25 -28.55 14.69
N GLU A 151 -25.55 -28.54 14.44
CA GLU A 151 -26.40 -29.63 14.95
C GLU A 151 -25.88 -30.95 14.37
N GLN A 152 -25.30 -31.76 15.23
CA GLN A 152 -25.11 -33.15 14.88
C GLN A 152 -26.51 -33.77 14.82
N LYS A 153 -27.02 -33.94 13.60
CA LYS A 153 -28.12 -34.88 13.40
C LYS A 153 -27.58 -36.29 13.66
N GLU A 154 -27.99 -36.83 14.74
CA GLU A 154 -27.88 -38.28 14.91
C GLU A 154 -28.68 -39.01 13.84
#